data_b5eb7ed7758ae8819d6d08f2916f2a6f
#
_entry.id   b5eb7ed7758ae8819d6d08f2916f2a6f
#
_cell.length_a   1.000
_cell.length_b   1.000
_cell.length_c   1.000
_cell.angle_alpha   90.00
_cell.angle_beta   90.00
_cell.angle_gamma   90.00
#
_symmetry.space_group_name_H-M   'P 1'
#
loop_
_entity.id
_entity.type
_entity.pdbx_description
1 polymer ?
#
loop_
_entity_poly.entity_id
_entity_poly.type
_entity_poly.pdbx_seq_one_letter_code
_entity_poly.pdbx_strand_id
1 'polypeptide(L)'
;MSEASGTPLLISLAGAVAPHALPIFLLALLTAVVAGGAACVGLQRRRAAMTADAAPQPRRLLPSLALGFVAVIAAAAVFAWIAERATPTRTLGRADQVLADGIAATLPWAALRAFSLLTHVGDPAVLIALGVGVTVALLWRRHTGLALGWMLALGGNAVLNPMLKRLFARARPLHEHGLAVEGGYSFPSGHSSGAMVAYGMALYLALRLLPPRWHAPAVMAAIAVILTTACSRIFLQVHFASDVAAGLLSGGTWLAVCIASLTWAQGRTWARPAT
;
A
#
# COMPACT_ATOMS: atom_id res chain seq x y z
N MET A 1 -28.98 2.00 -20.06
CA MET A 1 -28.53 1.43 -21.33
C MET A 1 -27.33 2.25 -21.84
N SER A 2 -26.13 1.98 -21.37
CA SER A 2 -24.89 2.54 -21.95
C SER A 2 -23.64 1.78 -21.43
N GLU A 3 -23.64 0.45 -21.46
CA GLU A 3 -22.46 -0.37 -21.12
C GLU A 3 -21.79 -1.01 -22.35
N ALA A 4 -22.24 -0.72 -23.56
CA ALA A 4 -21.87 -1.50 -24.75
C ALA A 4 -20.57 -1.08 -25.45
N SER A 5 -19.99 0.10 -25.17
CA SER A 5 -18.84 0.61 -25.95
C SER A 5 -17.47 0.53 -25.25
N GLY A 6 -17.42 0.36 -23.93
CA GLY A 6 -16.15 0.28 -23.19
C GLY A 6 -15.72 -1.13 -22.80
N THR A 7 -16.59 -2.10 -22.92
CA THR A 7 -16.40 -3.47 -22.46
C THR A 7 -15.29 -4.23 -23.22
N PRO A 8 -15.14 -4.11 -24.54
CA PRO A 8 -14.09 -4.81 -25.27
C PRO A 8 -12.70 -4.28 -24.96
N LEU A 9 -12.54 -2.97 -24.73
CA LEU A 9 -11.23 -2.34 -24.58
C LEU A 9 -10.49 -2.78 -23.32
N LEU A 10 -11.13 -2.79 -22.15
CA LEU A 10 -10.48 -3.17 -20.90
C LEU A 10 -10.06 -4.65 -20.92
N ILE A 11 -10.90 -5.52 -21.46
CA ILE A 11 -10.61 -6.95 -21.56
C ILE A 11 -9.51 -7.21 -22.59
N SER A 12 -9.55 -6.53 -23.74
CA SER A 12 -8.50 -6.65 -24.76
C SER A 12 -7.15 -6.12 -24.26
N LEU A 13 -7.15 -5.02 -23.50
CA LEU A 13 -5.94 -4.50 -22.85
C LEU A 13 -5.39 -5.49 -21.80
N ALA A 14 -6.24 -6.13 -21.00
CA ALA A 14 -5.81 -7.14 -20.05
C ALA A 14 -5.12 -8.32 -20.76
N GLY A 15 -5.70 -8.82 -21.85
CA GLY A 15 -5.09 -9.87 -22.68
C GLY A 15 -3.77 -9.47 -23.34
N ALA A 16 -3.67 -8.23 -23.81
CA ALA A 16 -2.44 -7.71 -24.42
C ALA A 16 -1.32 -7.48 -23.38
N VAL A 17 -1.66 -7.08 -22.16
CA VAL A 17 -0.70 -6.80 -21.08
C VAL A 17 -0.20 -8.09 -20.42
N ALA A 18 -1.03 -9.11 -20.30
CA ALA A 18 -0.71 -10.33 -19.55
C ALA A 18 0.61 -10.99 -19.96
N PRO A 19 0.95 -11.22 -21.25
CA PRO A 19 2.23 -11.79 -21.65
C PRO A 19 3.45 -10.93 -21.30
N HIS A 20 3.23 -9.65 -21.10
CA HIS A 20 4.27 -8.65 -20.78
C HIS A 20 4.22 -8.18 -19.34
N ALA A 21 3.41 -8.82 -18.49
CA ALA A 21 3.17 -8.38 -17.11
C ALA A 21 4.47 -8.28 -16.29
N LEU A 22 5.39 -9.25 -16.44
CA LEU A 22 6.66 -9.24 -15.71
C LEU A 22 7.58 -8.07 -16.13
N PRO A 23 7.91 -7.86 -17.41
CA PRO A 23 8.75 -6.72 -17.79
C PRO A 23 8.09 -5.37 -17.50
N ILE A 24 6.75 -5.24 -17.65
CA ILE A 24 6.01 -4.04 -17.28
C ILE A 24 6.16 -3.77 -15.78
N PHE A 25 5.98 -4.79 -14.95
CA PHE A 25 6.16 -4.66 -13.50
C PHE A 25 7.58 -4.23 -13.13
N LEU A 26 8.60 -4.86 -13.70
CA LEU A 26 10.00 -4.52 -13.40
C LEU A 26 10.34 -3.08 -13.81
N LEU A 27 9.87 -2.64 -14.97
CA LEU A 27 10.05 -1.26 -15.41
C LEU A 27 9.29 -0.26 -14.51
N ALA A 28 8.04 -0.55 -14.17
CA ALA A 28 7.24 0.28 -13.28
C ALA A 28 7.84 0.36 -11.88
N LEU A 29 8.33 -0.76 -11.34
CA LEU A 29 9.01 -0.82 -10.06
C LEU A 29 10.28 0.04 -10.05
N LEU A 30 11.15 -0.15 -11.06
CA LEU A 30 12.38 0.64 -11.19
C LEU A 30 12.07 2.13 -11.29
N THR A 31 11.10 2.49 -12.14
CA THR A 31 10.67 3.88 -12.32
C THR A 31 10.13 4.47 -11.02
N ALA A 32 9.26 3.76 -10.29
CA ALA A 32 8.70 4.21 -9.03
C ALA A 32 9.78 4.39 -7.94
N VAL A 33 10.72 3.46 -7.85
CA VAL A 33 11.83 3.50 -6.88
C VAL A 33 12.74 4.69 -7.17
N VAL A 34 13.17 4.87 -8.42
CA VAL A 34 14.06 5.97 -8.83
C VAL A 34 13.35 7.32 -8.67
N ALA A 35 12.12 7.43 -9.16
CA ALA A 35 11.34 8.66 -9.04
C ALA A 35 11.08 9.04 -7.57
N GLY A 36 10.76 8.06 -6.71
CA GLY A 36 10.57 8.28 -5.28
C GLY A 36 11.84 8.79 -4.60
N GLY A 37 12.99 8.16 -4.88
CA GLY A 37 14.29 8.62 -4.38
C GLY A 37 14.63 10.03 -4.85
N ALA A 38 14.48 10.31 -6.15
CA ALA A 38 14.73 11.62 -6.74
C ALA A 38 13.81 12.70 -6.15
N ALA A 39 12.51 12.41 -6.00
CA ALA A 39 11.56 13.31 -5.37
C ALA A 39 11.94 13.64 -3.91
N CYS A 40 12.36 12.62 -3.15
CA CYS A 40 12.83 12.82 -1.78
C CYS A 40 14.03 13.78 -1.72
N VAL A 41 15.05 13.56 -2.56
CA VAL A 41 16.23 14.44 -2.65
C VAL A 41 15.84 15.86 -3.09
N GLY A 42 14.97 15.98 -4.10
CA GLY A 42 14.46 17.27 -4.59
C GLY A 42 13.73 18.06 -3.51
N LEU A 43 12.87 17.38 -2.73
CA LEU A 43 12.15 18.00 -1.61
C LEU A 43 13.10 18.44 -0.49
N GLN A 44 14.15 17.64 -0.18
CA GLN A 44 15.17 18.02 0.81
C GLN A 44 15.92 19.29 0.38
N ARG A 45 16.36 19.34 -0.89
CA ARG A 45 17.06 20.53 -1.45
C ARG A 45 16.17 21.78 -1.42
N ARG A 46 14.89 21.64 -1.81
CA ARG A 46 13.92 22.76 -1.76
C ARG A 46 13.71 23.25 -0.33
N ARG A 47 13.54 22.35 0.64
CA ARG A 47 13.40 22.72 2.05
C ARG A 47 14.63 23.44 2.57
N ALA A 48 15.83 22.97 2.26
CA ALA A 48 17.08 23.64 2.64
C ALA A 48 17.19 25.06 2.07
N ALA A 49 16.73 25.29 0.83
CA ALA A 49 16.72 26.61 0.22
C ALA A 49 15.66 27.56 0.83
N MET A 50 14.49 27.02 1.24
CA MET A 50 13.38 27.81 1.78
C MET A 50 13.55 28.21 3.26
N THR A 51 14.30 27.43 4.06
CA THR A 51 14.51 27.71 5.49
C THR A 51 15.42 28.92 5.74
N ALA A 52 16.06 29.47 4.69
CA ALA A 52 16.87 30.67 4.79
C ALA A 52 16.02 31.96 4.99
N ASP A 53 14.74 31.99 4.58
CA ASP A 53 13.94 33.22 4.54
C ASP A 53 12.51 33.12 5.09
N ALA A 54 12.08 31.99 5.69
CA ALA A 54 10.67 31.78 6.01
C ALA A 54 10.35 31.95 7.50
N ALA A 55 9.52 32.94 7.83
CA ALA A 55 8.79 33.00 9.09
C ALA A 55 7.78 31.82 9.19
N PRO A 56 7.57 31.25 10.41
CA PRO A 56 6.63 30.14 10.58
C PRO A 56 5.20 30.59 10.21
N GLN A 57 4.65 30.05 9.13
CA GLN A 57 3.26 30.32 8.80
C GLN A 57 2.32 29.51 9.72
N PRO A 58 1.27 30.12 10.27
CA PRO A 58 0.29 29.41 11.08
C PRO A 58 -0.39 28.32 10.25
N ARG A 59 -0.31 27.08 10.74
CA ARG A 59 -0.99 25.93 10.08
C ARG A 59 -2.50 26.20 10.08
N ARG A 60 -3.08 26.33 8.90
CA ARG A 60 -4.55 26.43 8.71
C ARG A 60 -5.15 25.05 8.99
N LEU A 61 -5.53 24.78 10.24
CA LEU A 61 -6.01 23.46 10.72
C LEU A 61 -7.30 23.02 10.01
N LEU A 62 -8.29 23.93 9.91
CA LEU A 62 -9.59 23.62 9.31
C LEU A 62 -9.51 23.15 7.85
N PRO A 63 -8.81 23.87 6.93
CA PRO A 63 -8.70 23.40 5.55
C PRO A 63 -7.91 22.09 5.41
N SER A 64 -6.92 21.84 6.28
CA SER A 64 -6.17 20.58 6.22
C SER A 64 -7.00 19.38 6.70
N LEU A 65 -7.85 19.55 7.72
CA LEU A 65 -8.79 18.53 8.18
C LEU A 65 -9.89 18.26 7.14
N ALA A 66 -10.45 19.32 6.54
CA ALA A 66 -11.45 19.21 5.47
C ALA A 66 -10.89 18.47 4.27
N LEU A 67 -9.67 18.81 3.82
CA LEU A 67 -9.00 18.11 2.71
C LEU A 67 -8.74 16.64 3.05
N GLY A 68 -8.29 16.34 4.27
CA GLY A 68 -8.09 14.96 4.73
C GLY A 68 -9.39 14.17 4.72
N PHE A 69 -10.49 14.75 5.18
CA PHE A 69 -11.80 14.13 5.18
C PHE A 69 -12.31 13.84 3.76
N VAL A 70 -12.20 14.83 2.87
CA VAL A 70 -12.55 14.66 1.45
C VAL A 70 -11.72 13.56 0.79
N ALA A 71 -10.41 13.49 1.08
CA ALA A 71 -9.54 12.45 0.56
C ALA A 71 -9.95 11.05 1.04
N VAL A 72 -10.34 10.89 2.31
CA VAL A 72 -10.84 9.62 2.86
C VAL A 72 -12.15 9.21 2.18
N ILE A 73 -13.10 10.15 2.01
CA ILE A 73 -14.37 9.87 1.30
C ILE A 73 -14.11 9.48 -0.15
N ALA A 74 -13.25 10.20 -0.85
CA ALA A 74 -12.89 9.88 -2.23
C ALA A 74 -12.25 8.49 -2.34
N ALA A 75 -11.33 8.15 -1.42
CA ALA A 75 -10.72 6.82 -1.36
C ALA A 75 -11.77 5.72 -1.09
N ALA A 76 -12.70 5.95 -0.17
CA ALA A 76 -13.80 5.02 0.11
C ALA A 76 -14.72 4.85 -1.10
N ALA A 77 -15.04 5.93 -1.81
CA ALA A 77 -15.84 5.88 -3.04
C ALA A 77 -15.14 5.09 -4.16
N VAL A 78 -13.84 5.31 -4.37
CA VAL A 78 -13.03 4.55 -5.33
C VAL A 78 -12.96 3.07 -4.92
N PHE A 79 -12.75 2.79 -3.64
CA PHE A 79 -12.74 1.41 -3.12
C PHE A 79 -14.08 0.72 -3.37
N ALA A 80 -15.20 1.36 -3.05
CA ALA A 80 -16.55 0.83 -3.29
C ALA A 80 -16.80 0.61 -4.78
N TRP A 81 -16.38 1.54 -5.64
CA TRP A 81 -16.46 1.42 -7.09
C TRP A 81 -15.67 0.20 -7.62
N ILE A 82 -14.45 -0.03 -7.11
CA ILE A 82 -13.67 -1.22 -7.46
C ILE A 82 -14.41 -2.47 -7.00
N ALA A 83 -14.88 -2.52 -5.75
CA ALA A 83 -15.56 -3.67 -5.17
C ALA A 83 -16.81 -4.07 -5.96
N GLU A 84 -17.64 -3.09 -6.36
CA GLU A 84 -18.83 -3.32 -7.15
C GLU A 84 -18.50 -3.87 -8.54
N ARG A 85 -17.44 -3.37 -9.20
CA ARG A 85 -17.08 -3.72 -10.57
C ARG A 85 -16.17 -4.93 -10.69
N ALA A 86 -15.53 -5.36 -9.61
CA ALA A 86 -14.64 -6.51 -9.55
C ALA A 86 -15.39 -7.87 -9.46
N THR A 87 -16.71 -7.89 -9.60
CA THR A 87 -17.50 -9.13 -9.62
C THR A 87 -17.32 -9.88 -10.96
N PRO A 88 -17.43 -11.23 -10.99
CA PRO A 88 -17.16 -12.04 -12.20
C PRO A 88 -18.01 -11.66 -13.43
N THR A 89 -19.21 -11.14 -13.20
CA THR A 89 -20.14 -10.75 -14.27
C THR A 89 -19.86 -9.37 -14.86
N ARG A 90 -19.09 -8.54 -14.17
CA ARG A 90 -18.76 -7.17 -14.58
C ARG A 90 -17.45 -7.11 -15.37
N THR A 91 -17.28 -6.03 -16.11
CA THR A 91 -16.13 -5.80 -16.99
C THR A 91 -14.78 -5.90 -16.27
N LEU A 92 -14.66 -5.30 -15.09
CA LEU A 92 -13.41 -5.32 -14.32
C LEU A 92 -13.09 -6.74 -13.83
N GLY A 93 -14.08 -7.47 -13.35
CA GLY A 93 -13.88 -8.88 -12.92
C GLY A 93 -13.48 -9.80 -14.08
N ARG A 94 -14.05 -9.58 -15.29
CA ARG A 94 -13.64 -10.31 -16.50
C ARG A 94 -12.22 -9.95 -16.93
N ALA A 95 -11.85 -8.69 -16.88
CA ALA A 95 -10.48 -8.24 -17.18
C ALA A 95 -9.47 -8.81 -16.18
N ASP A 96 -9.81 -8.85 -14.89
CA ASP A 96 -9.01 -9.49 -13.84
C ASP A 96 -8.75 -10.98 -14.17
N GLN A 97 -9.81 -11.70 -14.60
CA GLN A 97 -9.68 -13.12 -14.96
C GLN A 97 -8.77 -13.29 -16.19
N VAL A 98 -9.00 -12.52 -17.27
CA VAL A 98 -8.17 -12.58 -18.47
C VAL A 98 -6.70 -12.28 -18.18
N LEU A 99 -6.43 -11.29 -17.30
CA LEU A 99 -5.09 -10.97 -16.87
C LEU A 99 -4.46 -12.14 -16.07
N ALA A 100 -5.20 -12.71 -15.14
CA ALA A 100 -4.73 -13.84 -14.32
C ALA A 100 -4.43 -15.07 -15.18
N ASP A 101 -5.33 -15.44 -16.12
CA ASP A 101 -5.14 -16.56 -17.05
C ASP A 101 -3.92 -16.35 -17.96
N GLY A 102 -3.76 -15.14 -18.50
CA GLY A 102 -2.64 -14.82 -19.36
C GLY A 102 -1.29 -14.82 -18.62
N ILE A 103 -1.25 -14.35 -17.36
CA ILE A 103 -0.06 -14.46 -16.50
C ILE A 103 0.24 -15.94 -16.21
N ALA A 104 -0.78 -16.74 -15.88
CA ALA A 104 -0.62 -18.17 -15.64
C ALA A 104 0.06 -18.88 -16.82
N ALA A 105 -0.37 -18.55 -18.03
CA ALA A 105 0.14 -19.17 -19.26
C ALA A 105 1.56 -18.72 -19.65
N THR A 106 2.03 -17.57 -19.17
CA THR A 106 3.26 -16.93 -19.72
C THR A 106 4.37 -16.70 -18.68
N LEU A 107 4.05 -16.75 -17.38
CA LEU A 107 5.05 -16.46 -16.34
C LEU A 107 6.07 -17.60 -16.22
N PRO A 108 7.39 -17.31 -16.34
CA PRO A 108 8.42 -18.32 -16.16
C PRO A 108 8.45 -18.88 -14.74
N TRP A 109 8.69 -20.19 -14.60
CA TRP A 109 8.77 -20.85 -13.29
C TRP A 109 9.81 -20.21 -12.35
N ALA A 110 10.92 -19.73 -12.87
CA ALA A 110 11.93 -19.03 -12.07
C ALA A 110 11.39 -17.74 -11.45
N ALA A 111 10.58 -16.97 -12.21
CA ALA A 111 9.93 -15.76 -11.68
C ALA A 111 8.88 -16.12 -10.63
N LEU A 112 8.08 -17.16 -10.86
CA LEU A 112 7.10 -17.65 -9.91
C LEU A 112 7.75 -18.04 -8.57
N ARG A 113 8.88 -18.77 -8.60
CA ARG A 113 9.66 -19.10 -7.40
C ARG A 113 10.25 -17.87 -6.73
N ALA A 114 10.74 -16.89 -7.49
CA ALA A 114 11.24 -15.64 -6.92
C ALA A 114 10.12 -14.88 -6.18
N PHE A 115 8.94 -14.77 -6.77
CA PHE A 115 7.80 -14.13 -6.10
C PHE A 115 7.30 -14.92 -4.90
N SER A 116 7.38 -16.26 -4.90
CA SER A 116 7.01 -17.08 -3.74
C SER A 116 7.93 -16.84 -2.53
N LEU A 117 9.19 -16.49 -2.75
CA LEU A 117 10.12 -16.09 -1.69
C LEU A 117 9.88 -14.63 -1.25
N LEU A 118 9.74 -13.74 -2.22
CA LEU A 118 9.59 -12.31 -1.95
C LEU A 118 8.26 -11.96 -1.25
N THR A 119 7.21 -12.76 -1.46
CA THR A 119 5.89 -12.50 -0.83
C THR A 119 5.92 -12.64 0.68
N HIS A 120 6.84 -13.44 1.25
CA HIS A 120 6.90 -13.71 2.68
C HIS A 120 7.12 -12.46 3.54
N VAL A 121 7.72 -11.39 2.99
CA VAL A 121 7.84 -10.12 3.73
C VAL A 121 6.48 -9.48 4.05
N GLY A 122 5.42 -9.90 3.35
CA GLY A 122 4.04 -9.50 3.61
C GLY A 122 3.24 -10.48 4.46
N ASP A 123 3.82 -11.61 4.86
CA ASP A 123 3.13 -12.62 5.67
C ASP A 123 2.74 -12.06 7.04
N PRO A 124 1.58 -12.44 7.57
CA PRO A 124 1.14 -11.99 8.90
C PRO A 124 2.17 -12.24 9.99
N ALA A 125 2.84 -13.38 9.98
CA ALA A 125 3.88 -13.72 10.97
C ALA A 125 5.07 -12.75 10.91
N VAL A 126 5.54 -12.41 9.71
CA VAL A 126 6.64 -11.45 9.50
C VAL A 126 6.22 -10.04 9.91
N LEU A 127 5.00 -9.61 9.56
CA LEU A 127 4.48 -8.30 9.95
C LEU A 127 4.25 -8.20 11.47
N ILE A 128 3.84 -9.29 12.14
CA ILE A 128 3.73 -9.33 13.60
C ILE A 128 5.12 -9.25 14.23
N ALA A 129 6.09 -10.03 13.76
CA ALA A 129 7.46 -9.98 14.28
C ALA A 129 8.08 -8.57 14.11
N LEU A 130 7.91 -7.96 12.94
CA LEU A 130 8.29 -6.58 12.69
C LEU A 130 7.54 -5.61 13.63
N GLY A 131 6.23 -5.83 13.80
CA GLY A 131 5.37 -5.05 14.68
C GLY A 131 5.88 -5.02 16.11
N VAL A 132 6.16 -6.20 16.66
CA VAL A 132 6.69 -6.37 18.01
C VAL A 132 8.10 -5.77 18.14
N GLY A 133 9.01 -6.12 17.23
CA GLY A 133 10.40 -5.65 17.28
C GLY A 133 10.52 -4.12 17.25
N VAL A 134 9.80 -3.45 16.32
CA VAL A 134 9.78 -1.98 16.25
C VAL A 134 9.11 -1.36 17.47
N THR A 135 8.03 -1.95 17.99
CA THR A 135 7.39 -1.48 19.23
C THR A 135 8.35 -1.50 20.39
N VAL A 136 9.04 -2.63 20.62
CA VAL A 136 10.03 -2.78 21.71
C VAL A 136 11.16 -1.76 21.54
N ALA A 137 11.70 -1.60 20.33
CA ALA A 137 12.76 -0.64 20.05
C ALA A 137 12.32 0.82 20.32
N LEU A 138 11.11 1.20 19.93
CA LEU A 138 10.56 2.53 20.17
C LEU A 138 10.32 2.79 21.66
N LEU A 139 9.78 1.82 22.40
CA LEU A 139 9.58 1.92 23.84
C LEU A 139 10.91 2.01 24.59
N TRP A 140 11.89 1.21 24.22
CA TRP A 140 13.24 1.28 24.78
C TRP A 140 13.88 2.65 24.56
N ARG A 141 13.69 3.23 23.35
CA ARG A 141 14.13 4.58 23.02
C ARG A 141 13.22 5.68 23.60
N ARG A 142 12.24 5.34 24.41
CA ARG A 142 11.25 6.25 25.03
C ARG A 142 10.41 7.05 24.03
N HIS A 143 10.24 6.55 22.82
CA HIS A 143 9.35 7.14 21.81
C HIS A 143 7.91 6.59 21.91
N THR A 144 7.28 6.69 23.09
CA THR A 144 5.99 6.07 23.42
C THR A 144 4.86 6.48 22.46
N GLY A 145 4.80 7.76 22.07
CA GLY A 145 3.78 8.23 21.11
C GLY A 145 3.94 7.63 19.71
N LEU A 146 5.19 7.40 19.25
CA LEU A 146 5.45 6.72 17.98
C LEU A 146 5.15 5.23 18.09
N ALA A 147 5.46 4.59 19.24
CA ALA A 147 5.15 3.20 19.49
C ALA A 147 3.62 2.96 19.46
N LEU A 148 2.83 3.83 20.12
CA LEU A 148 1.38 3.76 20.08
C LEU A 148 0.84 3.91 18.65
N GLY A 149 1.31 4.89 17.90
CA GLY A 149 0.88 5.10 16.52
C GLY A 149 1.25 3.95 15.60
N TRP A 150 2.43 3.34 15.80
CA TRP A 150 2.86 2.13 15.10
C TRP A 150 1.92 0.96 15.39
N MET A 151 1.62 0.68 16.66
CA MET A 151 0.70 -0.39 17.07
C MET A 151 -0.70 -0.17 16.53
N LEU A 152 -1.23 1.06 16.60
CA LEU A 152 -2.55 1.40 16.06
C LEU A 152 -2.62 1.25 14.55
N ALA A 153 -1.56 1.59 13.83
CA ALA A 153 -1.53 1.43 12.38
C ALA A 153 -1.60 -0.05 11.99
N LEU A 154 -0.72 -0.90 12.55
CA LEU A 154 -0.69 -2.33 12.22
C LEU A 154 -1.92 -3.07 12.78
N GLY A 155 -2.26 -2.85 14.04
CA GLY A 155 -3.40 -3.48 14.70
C GLY A 155 -4.73 -3.10 14.06
N GLY A 156 -4.92 -1.83 13.72
CA GLY A 156 -6.12 -1.38 13.01
C GLY A 156 -6.28 -2.01 11.63
N ASN A 157 -5.20 -2.13 10.86
CA ASN A 157 -5.25 -2.84 9.57
C ASN A 157 -5.52 -4.35 9.75
N ALA A 158 -4.97 -4.96 10.81
CA ALA A 158 -5.20 -6.37 11.13
C ALA A 158 -6.68 -6.67 11.48
N VAL A 159 -7.42 -5.67 11.94
CA VAL A 159 -8.87 -5.76 12.14
C VAL A 159 -9.64 -5.37 10.87
N LEU A 160 -9.28 -4.26 10.24
CA LEU A 160 -9.98 -3.70 9.08
C LEU A 160 -10.00 -4.67 7.89
N ASN A 161 -8.86 -5.27 7.53
CA ASN A 161 -8.78 -6.10 6.33
C ASN A 161 -9.65 -7.37 6.42
N PRO A 162 -9.65 -8.17 7.52
CA PRO A 162 -10.58 -9.30 7.67
C PRO A 162 -12.05 -8.89 7.68
N MET A 163 -12.40 -7.73 8.23
CA MET A 163 -13.78 -7.21 8.17
C MET A 163 -14.21 -6.94 6.73
N LEU A 164 -13.37 -6.25 5.94
CA LEU A 164 -13.63 -6.01 4.52
C LEU A 164 -13.72 -7.31 3.73
N LYS A 165 -12.84 -8.29 4.01
CA LYS A 165 -12.90 -9.62 3.36
C LYS A 165 -14.24 -10.33 3.57
N ARG A 166 -14.78 -10.28 4.79
CA ARG A 166 -16.09 -10.87 5.11
C ARG A 166 -17.24 -10.12 4.44
N LEU A 167 -17.13 -8.79 4.33
CA LEU A 167 -18.16 -7.96 3.70
C LEU A 167 -18.31 -8.23 2.21
N PHE A 168 -17.19 -8.37 1.49
CA PHE A 168 -17.21 -8.52 0.03
C PHE A 168 -17.16 -9.97 -0.45
N ALA A 169 -16.67 -10.89 0.37
CA ALA A 169 -16.71 -12.36 0.17
C ALA A 169 -16.33 -12.83 -1.24
N ARG A 170 -15.40 -12.16 -1.94
CA ARG A 170 -14.98 -12.49 -3.31
C ARG A 170 -14.17 -13.79 -3.35
N ALA A 171 -14.49 -14.68 -4.32
CA ALA A 171 -13.69 -15.86 -4.60
C ALA A 171 -12.29 -15.49 -5.16
N ARG A 172 -11.31 -16.38 -4.99
CA ARG A 172 -9.95 -16.23 -5.53
C ARG A 172 -9.83 -16.72 -6.97
N PRO A 173 -8.75 -16.34 -7.70
CA PRO A 173 -8.38 -16.99 -8.94
C PRO A 173 -8.22 -18.51 -8.75
N LEU A 174 -8.60 -19.29 -9.77
CA LEU A 174 -8.56 -20.77 -9.74
C LEU A 174 -7.24 -21.33 -10.32
N HIS A 175 -6.09 -20.80 -9.93
CA HIS A 175 -4.80 -21.27 -10.41
C HIS A 175 -3.98 -21.85 -9.26
N GLU A 176 -3.69 -23.15 -9.34
CA GLU A 176 -2.93 -23.88 -8.34
C GLU A 176 -1.58 -24.32 -8.91
N HIS A 177 -0.51 -23.61 -8.59
CA HIS A 177 0.88 -24.00 -8.91
C HIS A 177 1.62 -24.55 -7.67
N GLY A 178 0.97 -24.66 -6.51
CA GLY A 178 1.51 -25.23 -5.28
C GLY A 178 2.52 -24.39 -4.50
N LEU A 179 2.94 -23.21 -5.03
CA LEU A 179 3.93 -22.34 -4.38
C LEU A 179 3.31 -21.31 -3.41
N ALA A 180 2.03 -21.05 -3.53
CA ALA A 180 1.28 -20.20 -2.60
C ALA A 180 -0.14 -20.73 -2.52
N VAL A 181 -0.57 -21.11 -1.33
CA VAL A 181 -1.95 -21.56 -1.05
C VAL A 181 -2.54 -20.61 -0.02
N GLU A 182 -3.64 -19.97 -0.40
CA GLU A 182 -4.30 -18.99 0.44
C GLU A 182 -5.76 -19.36 0.65
N GLY A 183 -6.19 -19.44 1.89
CA GLY A 183 -7.60 -19.69 2.23
C GLY A 183 -8.45 -18.42 2.29
N GLY A 184 -9.77 -18.62 2.34
CA GLY A 184 -10.75 -17.53 2.55
C GLY A 184 -10.89 -16.60 1.35
N TYR A 185 -11.47 -15.42 1.59
CA TYR A 185 -11.86 -14.47 0.55
C TYR A 185 -10.69 -13.71 -0.05
N SER A 186 -10.85 -13.35 -1.34
CA SER A 186 -9.82 -12.67 -2.12
C SER A 186 -9.75 -11.17 -1.85
N PHE A 187 -10.88 -10.48 -1.82
CA PHE A 187 -10.95 -9.02 -1.82
C PHE A 187 -11.15 -8.44 -0.41
N PRO A 188 -10.41 -7.40 -0.02
CA PRO A 188 -9.18 -6.90 -0.64
C PRO A 188 -7.94 -7.74 -0.23
N SER A 189 -6.80 -7.54 -0.94
CA SER A 189 -5.55 -8.25 -0.63
C SER A 189 -4.97 -7.86 0.72
N GLY A 190 -4.81 -8.84 1.63
CA GLY A 190 -4.24 -8.64 2.96
C GLY A 190 -2.74 -8.35 2.96
N HIS A 191 -1.97 -9.03 2.10
CA HIS A 191 -0.54 -8.76 1.90
C HIS A 191 -0.31 -7.34 1.39
N SER A 192 -1.13 -6.86 0.45
CA SER A 192 -1.00 -5.52 -0.12
C SER A 192 -1.32 -4.44 0.91
N SER A 193 -2.42 -4.57 1.67
CA SER A 193 -2.77 -3.61 2.71
C SER A 193 -1.80 -3.67 3.88
N GLY A 194 -1.39 -4.87 4.30
CA GLY A 194 -0.41 -5.07 5.37
C GLY A 194 0.95 -4.48 5.05
N ALA A 195 1.49 -4.76 3.85
CA ALA A 195 2.75 -4.18 3.39
C ALA A 195 2.68 -2.66 3.28
N MET A 196 1.59 -2.09 2.74
CA MET A 196 1.38 -0.64 2.65
C MET A 196 1.42 0.00 4.03
N VAL A 197 0.72 -0.57 5.02
CA VAL A 197 0.67 -0.01 6.38
C VAL A 197 1.99 -0.20 7.11
N ALA A 198 2.55 -1.41 7.11
CA ALA A 198 3.76 -1.71 7.88
C ALA A 198 4.99 -0.97 7.32
N TYR A 199 5.27 -1.11 6.03
CA TYR A 199 6.45 -0.48 5.44
C TYR A 199 6.26 1.01 5.19
N GLY A 200 5.03 1.48 4.95
CA GLY A 200 4.72 2.91 4.90
C GLY A 200 4.88 3.59 6.26
N MET A 201 4.44 2.93 7.35
CA MET A 201 4.66 3.45 8.69
C MET A 201 6.13 3.36 9.11
N ALA A 202 6.86 2.29 8.72
CA ALA A 202 8.31 2.19 8.92
C ALA A 202 9.06 3.33 8.20
N LEU A 203 8.65 3.66 6.98
CA LEU A 203 9.15 4.83 6.26
C LEU A 203 8.88 6.13 7.04
N TYR A 204 7.66 6.33 7.54
CA TYR A 204 7.35 7.49 8.37
C TYR A 204 8.27 7.59 9.59
N LEU A 205 8.52 6.47 10.29
CA LEU A 205 9.46 6.43 11.41
C LEU A 205 10.90 6.73 10.97
N ALA A 206 11.34 6.18 9.85
CA ALA A 206 12.67 6.44 9.28
C ALA A 206 12.87 7.93 8.96
N LEU A 207 11.88 8.58 8.35
CA LEU A 207 11.92 10.01 8.04
C LEU A 207 11.91 10.90 9.30
N ARG A 208 11.43 10.38 10.43
CA ARG A 208 11.37 11.10 11.71
C ARG A 208 12.61 10.90 12.57
N LEU A 209 13.21 9.72 12.52
CA LEU A 209 14.25 9.28 13.47
C LEU A 209 15.64 9.18 12.85
N LEU A 210 15.74 9.04 11.54
CA LEU A 210 17.03 8.91 10.85
C LEU A 210 17.51 10.24 10.28
N PRO A 211 18.84 10.41 10.15
CA PRO A 211 19.40 11.59 9.51
C PRO A 211 19.05 11.65 8.02
N PRO A 212 19.01 12.87 7.42
CA PRO A 212 18.54 13.11 6.05
C PRO A 212 19.18 12.25 4.97
N ARG A 213 20.44 11.83 5.14
CA ARG A 213 21.15 10.94 4.20
C ARG A 213 20.45 9.57 3.99
N TRP A 214 19.66 9.12 4.97
CA TRP A 214 18.93 7.84 4.92
C TRP A 214 17.50 7.97 4.40
N HIS A 215 17.00 9.19 4.21
CA HIS A 215 15.60 9.36 3.79
C HIS A 215 15.34 8.82 2.37
N ALA A 216 16.19 9.17 1.40
CA ALA A 216 16.02 8.67 0.03
C ALA A 216 16.17 7.13 -0.05
N PRO A 217 17.21 6.49 0.52
CA PRO A 217 17.27 5.04 0.62
C PRO A 217 16.04 4.40 1.28
N ALA A 218 15.51 5.00 2.37
CA ALA A 218 14.32 4.51 3.05
C ALA A 218 13.06 4.59 2.16
N VAL A 219 12.88 5.69 1.42
CA VAL A 219 11.80 5.84 0.44
C VAL A 219 11.89 4.77 -0.64
N MET A 220 13.08 4.60 -1.22
CA MET A 220 13.31 3.60 -2.27
C MET A 220 13.02 2.17 -1.78
N ALA A 221 13.51 1.83 -0.58
CA ALA A 221 13.27 0.52 0.03
C ALA A 221 11.78 0.29 0.33
N ALA A 222 11.09 1.27 0.90
CA ALA A 222 9.66 1.15 1.18
C ALA A 222 8.84 0.94 -0.10
N ILE A 223 9.09 1.73 -1.15
CA ILE A 223 8.41 1.56 -2.45
C ILE A 223 8.70 0.17 -3.02
N ALA A 224 9.97 -0.26 -3.02
CA ALA A 224 10.35 -1.56 -3.56
C ALA A 224 9.65 -2.70 -2.83
N VAL A 225 9.66 -2.70 -1.49
CA VAL A 225 9.04 -3.76 -0.69
C VAL A 225 7.53 -3.77 -0.84
N ILE A 226 6.87 -2.61 -0.75
CA ILE A 226 5.41 -2.50 -0.87
C ILE A 226 4.94 -3.00 -2.24
N LEU A 227 5.53 -2.50 -3.33
CA LEU A 227 5.10 -2.86 -4.68
C LEU A 227 5.43 -4.32 -5.03
N THR A 228 6.61 -4.81 -4.62
CA THR A 228 6.99 -6.22 -4.85
C THR A 228 6.06 -7.16 -4.08
N THR A 229 5.80 -6.88 -2.80
CA THR A 229 4.86 -7.68 -1.99
C THR A 229 3.46 -7.65 -2.58
N ALA A 230 2.95 -6.47 -2.95
CA ALA A 230 1.61 -6.32 -3.51
C ALA A 230 1.48 -7.06 -4.85
N CYS A 231 2.39 -6.82 -5.79
CA CYS A 231 2.33 -7.44 -7.12
C CYS A 231 2.67 -8.93 -7.11
N SER A 232 3.47 -9.42 -6.15
CA SER A 232 3.70 -10.86 -5.99
C SER A 232 2.39 -11.65 -5.88
N ARG A 233 1.33 -11.06 -5.32
CA ARG A 233 0.03 -11.70 -5.15
C ARG A 233 -0.71 -11.91 -6.47
N ILE A 234 -0.46 -11.04 -7.47
CA ILE A 234 -0.98 -11.18 -8.82
C ILE A 234 -0.20 -12.27 -9.55
N PHE A 235 1.14 -12.22 -9.49
CA PHE A 235 2.00 -13.21 -10.15
C PHE A 235 1.85 -14.62 -9.57
N LEU A 236 1.62 -14.73 -8.27
CA LEU A 236 1.30 -15.99 -7.59
C LEU A 236 -0.17 -16.40 -7.74
N GLN A 237 -0.98 -15.62 -8.47
CA GLN A 237 -2.38 -15.92 -8.82
C GLN A 237 -3.28 -16.24 -7.61
N VAL A 238 -2.93 -15.72 -6.45
CA VAL A 238 -3.73 -15.83 -5.23
C VAL A 238 -4.68 -14.65 -5.03
N HIS A 239 -4.49 -13.57 -5.81
CA HIS A 239 -5.34 -12.38 -5.85
C HIS A 239 -5.44 -11.81 -7.26
N PHE A 240 -6.58 -11.24 -7.58
CA PHE A 240 -6.75 -10.42 -8.77
C PHE A 240 -6.06 -9.06 -8.65
N ALA A 241 -5.79 -8.41 -9.79
CA ALA A 241 -5.16 -7.09 -9.80
C ALA A 241 -6.01 -6.04 -9.06
N SER A 242 -7.34 -6.09 -9.18
CA SER A 242 -8.25 -5.21 -8.46
C SER A 242 -8.23 -5.46 -6.94
N ASP A 243 -8.03 -6.70 -6.46
CA ASP A 243 -7.87 -6.99 -5.02
C ASP A 243 -6.62 -6.33 -4.46
N VAL A 244 -5.53 -6.35 -5.23
CA VAL A 244 -4.25 -5.72 -4.88
C VAL A 244 -4.38 -4.21 -4.86
N ALA A 245 -5.00 -3.61 -5.88
CA ALA A 245 -5.26 -2.17 -5.94
C ALA A 245 -6.13 -1.70 -4.76
N ALA A 246 -7.21 -2.43 -4.45
CA ALA A 246 -8.07 -2.16 -3.30
C ALA A 246 -7.33 -2.33 -1.96
N GLY A 247 -6.45 -3.32 -1.84
CA GLY A 247 -5.60 -3.53 -0.67
C GLY A 247 -4.63 -2.37 -0.45
N LEU A 248 -3.95 -1.90 -1.50
CA LEU A 248 -3.06 -0.74 -1.43
C LEU A 248 -3.84 0.54 -1.08
N LEU A 249 -5.03 0.73 -1.66
CA LEU A 249 -5.88 1.89 -1.41
C LEU A 249 -6.39 1.91 0.05
N SER A 250 -6.94 0.80 0.54
CA SER A 250 -7.44 0.72 1.92
C SER A 250 -6.32 0.85 2.94
N GLY A 251 -5.19 0.15 2.73
CA GLY A 251 -4.00 0.27 3.57
C GLY A 251 -3.40 1.67 3.55
N GLY A 252 -3.29 2.30 2.38
CA GLY A 252 -2.78 3.66 2.21
C GLY A 252 -3.67 4.71 2.87
N THR A 253 -4.99 4.57 2.74
CA THR A 253 -5.97 5.44 3.41
C THR A 253 -5.86 5.32 4.92
N TRP A 254 -5.83 4.10 5.45
CA TRP A 254 -5.65 3.85 6.88
C TRP A 254 -4.33 4.42 7.40
N LEU A 255 -3.23 4.18 6.70
CA LEU A 255 -1.91 4.74 7.02
C LEU A 255 -1.93 6.27 7.06
N ALA A 256 -2.57 6.92 6.07
CA ALA A 256 -2.68 8.38 6.02
C ALA A 256 -3.43 8.93 7.23
N VAL A 257 -4.53 8.28 7.64
CA VAL A 257 -5.28 8.63 8.86
C VAL A 257 -4.38 8.50 10.10
N CYS A 258 -3.65 7.39 10.24
CA CYS A 258 -2.75 7.19 11.38
C CYS A 258 -1.64 8.24 11.44
N ILE A 259 -0.98 8.54 10.30
CA ILE A 259 0.07 9.56 10.23
C ILE A 259 -0.48 10.95 10.53
N ALA A 260 -1.65 11.30 9.98
CA ALA A 260 -2.30 12.59 10.26
C ALA A 260 -2.63 12.74 11.75
N SER A 261 -3.21 11.71 12.36
CA SER A 261 -3.54 11.69 13.79
C SER A 261 -2.29 11.84 14.68
N LEU A 262 -1.21 11.13 14.35
CA LEU A 262 0.06 11.24 15.07
C LEU A 262 0.68 12.63 14.97
N THR A 263 0.72 13.20 13.77
CA THR A 263 1.28 14.54 13.56
C THR A 263 0.47 15.61 14.27
N TRP A 264 -0.85 15.45 14.30
CA TRP A 264 -1.75 16.35 15.04
C TRP A 264 -1.55 16.24 16.56
N ALA A 265 -1.52 15.03 17.11
CA ALA A 265 -1.29 14.80 18.54
C ALA A 265 0.07 15.37 19.01
N GLN A 266 1.12 15.20 18.23
CA GLN A 266 2.45 15.74 18.53
C GLN A 266 2.48 17.28 18.46
N GLY A 267 1.79 17.90 17.50
CA GLY A 267 1.67 19.36 17.40
C GLY A 267 0.99 20.00 18.61
N ARG A 268 0.08 19.29 19.28
CA ARG A 268 -0.60 19.77 20.51
C ARG A 268 0.29 19.72 21.75
N THR A 269 1.22 18.77 21.83
CA THR A 269 2.12 18.67 22.98
C THR A 269 3.15 19.81 23.02
N TRP A 270 3.51 20.38 21.86
CA TRP A 270 4.40 21.54 21.77
C TRP A 270 3.71 22.89 22.07
N ALA A 271 2.38 22.94 22.04
CA ALA A 271 1.58 24.14 22.29
C ALA A 271 1.16 24.30 23.76
N ARG A 272 1.50 23.37 24.66
CA ARG A 272 1.24 23.52 26.09
C ARG A 272 2.39 24.36 26.70
N PRO A 273 2.09 25.56 27.28
CA PRO A 273 3.08 26.26 28.06
C PRO A 273 3.47 25.37 29.26
N ALA A 274 4.75 25.35 29.59
CA ALA A 274 5.24 24.77 30.82
C ALA A 274 4.59 25.58 31.98
N THR A 275 3.64 24.96 32.68
CA THR A 275 3.12 25.43 33.96
C THR A 275 4.05 25.01 35.07
#